data_343451474b78de0e4c297048be3996b8
#
_entry.id   343451474b78de0e4c297048be3996b8
#
_cell.length_a   1.000
_cell.length_b   1.000
_cell.length_c   1.000
_cell.angle_alpha   90.00
_cell.angle_beta   90.00
_cell.angle_gamma   90.00
#
_symmetry.space_group_name_H-M   'P 1'
#
loop_
_entity.id
_entity.type
_entity.pdbx_description
1 polymer ?
#
loop_
_entity_poly.entity_id
_entity_poly.type
_entity_poly.pdbx_seq_one_letter_code
_entity_poly.pdbx_strand_id
1 'polypeptide(L)'
;MSMDNASKIVNIRDAAMPRRLTPEASRLAALEAARELLIETGPQAVTLKAVAGRIGRTHANLLHHFGSASGLQRDLAEYLTTGVCVTIGKAIGQMREGKMSPRQLADLIFDSFDREGAGALASWMLLSGNEDALNPVVEAIHRLVDEIAEEGHADASLHELTLELVLIALGDALLGGPLSASLGLPRETGREIAGRKLAQSFAEWKARMQAS
;
A
#
# COMPACT_ATOMS: atom_id res chain seq x y z
N MET A 1 62.64 27.63 -34.33
CA MET A 1 61.50 27.99 -33.49
C MET A 1 60.38 27.05 -33.86
N SER A 2 60.22 26.00 -33.10
CA SER A 2 59.29 24.94 -33.33
C SER A 2 58.12 25.14 -32.42
N MET A 3 56.90 25.15 -32.95
CA MET A 3 55.66 25.21 -32.19
C MET A 3 55.00 23.84 -32.31
N ASP A 4 55.09 23.12 -31.22
CA ASP A 4 54.46 21.82 -31.03
C ASP A 4 53.07 22.05 -30.42
N ASN A 5 52.02 21.84 -31.18
CA ASN A 5 50.61 21.97 -30.75
C ASN A 5 50.02 20.57 -30.67
N ALA A 6 50.31 19.89 -29.56
CA ALA A 6 49.71 18.60 -29.25
C ALA A 6 48.27 18.77 -28.77
N SER A 7 47.32 18.54 -29.68
CA SER A 7 45.89 18.45 -29.40
C SER A 7 45.59 17.37 -28.36
N LYS A 8 45.15 17.82 -27.19
CA LYS A 8 44.55 16.96 -26.17
C LYS A 8 43.18 16.46 -26.65
N ILE A 9 43.16 15.26 -27.20
CA ILE A 9 41.88 14.54 -27.43
C ILE A 9 41.37 14.10 -26.08
N VAL A 10 40.36 14.83 -25.58
CA VAL A 10 39.59 14.45 -24.39
C VAL A 10 38.73 13.25 -24.78
N ASN A 11 39.05 12.10 -24.23
CA ASN A 11 38.36 10.85 -24.46
C ASN A 11 37.01 10.85 -23.73
N ILE A 12 35.93 11.30 -24.41
CA ILE A 12 34.54 11.29 -23.90
C ILE A 12 34.00 9.85 -24.04
N ARG A 13 34.56 8.91 -23.33
CA ARG A 13 34.11 7.50 -23.30
C ARG A 13 33.88 6.93 -21.91
N ASP A 14 33.68 7.78 -20.89
CA ASP A 14 33.19 7.34 -19.58
C ASP A 14 31.76 7.89 -19.31
N ALA A 15 30.86 7.72 -20.27
CA ALA A 15 29.45 7.67 -19.97
C ALA A 15 29.21 6.31 -19.31
N ALA A 16 29.14 6.28 -17.99
CA ALA A 16 28.82 5.08 -17.23
C ALA A 16 27.60 4.41 -17.86
N MET A 17 27.81 3.21 -18.43
CA MET A 17 26.70 2.38 -18.91
C MET A 17 25.69 2.23 -17.76
N PRO A 18 24.40 2.47 -17.99
CA PRO A 18 23.41 2.26 -16.95
C PRO A 18 23.52 0.82 -16.45
N ARG A 19 23.87 0.69 -15.17
CA ARG A 19 24.07 -0.60 -14.49
C ARG A 19 22.81 -1.41 -14.70
N ARG A 20 22.90 -2.56 -15.37
CA ARG A 20 21.75 -3.47 -15.56
C ARG A 20 21.20 -3.78 -14.19
N LEU A 21 19.95 -3.35 -13.91
CA LEU A 21 19.24 -3.71 -12.68
C LEU A 21 19.11 -5.23 -12.62
N THR A 22 19.19 -5.80 -11.42
CA THR A 22 18.82 -7.20 -11.21
C THR A 22 17.34 -7.41 -11.57
N PRO A 23 16.89 -8.63 -11.86
CA PRO A 23 15.48 -8.91 -12.12
C PRO A 23 14.56 -8.40 -10.99
N GLU A 24 14.98 -8.59 -9.74
CA GLU A 24 14.26 -8.15 -8.53
C GLU A 24 14.17 -6.63 -8.45
N ALA A 25 15.31 -5.93 -8.67
CA ALA A 25 15.33 -4.46 -8.69
C ALA A 25 14.48 -3.90 -9.84
N SER A 26 14.45 -4.58 -10.99
CA SER A 26 13.60 -4.19 -12.12
C SER A 26 12.12 -4.39 -11.82
N ARG A 27 11.76 -5.49 -11.14
CA ARG A 27 10.39 -5.77 -10.70
C ARG A 27 9.92 -4.76 -9.66
N LEU A 28 10.75 -4.43 -8.67
CA LEU A 28 10.44 -3.41 -7.66
C LEU A 28 10.23 -2.04 -8.30
N ALA A 29 11.12 -1.59 -9.18
CA ALA A 29 10.96 -0.32 -9.89
C ALA A 29 9.67 -0.26 -10.72
N ALA A 30 9.23 -1.41 -11.28
CA ALA A 30 7.97 -1.48 -12.00
C ALA A 30 6.76 -1.36 -11.05
N LEU A 31 6.80 -1.96 -9.87
CA LEU A 31 5.73 -1.84 -8.86
C LEU A 31 5.65 -0.42 -8.29
N GLU A 32 6.77 0.24 -8.06
CA GLU A 32 6.82 1.65 -7.65
C GLU A 32 6.21 2.57 -8.72
N ALA A 33 6.57 2.38 -9.98
CA ALA A 33 5.99 3.12 -11.11
C ALA A 33 4.49 2.83 -11.30
N ALA A 34 4.06 1.60 -11.04
CA ALA A 34 2.65 1.22 -11.07
C ALA A 34 1.86 1.89 -9.93
N ARG A 35 2.45 1.98 -8.72
CA ARG A 35 1.87 2.73 -7.59
C ARG A 35 1.72 4.22 -7.91
N GLU A 36 2.74 4.84 -8.49
CA GLU A 36 2.65 6.24 -8.92
C GLU A 36 1.52 6.46 -9.93
N LEU A 37 1.42 5.60 -10.97
CA LEU A 37 0.33 5.65 -11.95
C LEU A 37 -1.06 5.47 -11.31
N LEU A 38 -1.17 4.56 -10.34
CA LEU A 38 -2.40 4.33 -9.59
C LEU A 38 -2.86 5.62 -8.88
N ILE A 39 -1.94 6.29 -8.18
CA ILE A 39 -2.24 7.52 -7.40
C ILE A 39 -2.53 8.71 -8.33
N GLU A 40 -1.75 8.88 -9.40
CA GLU A 40 -1.87 10.02 -10.30
C GLU A 40 -3.08 9.95 -11.22
N THR A 41 -3.42 8.75 -11.70
CA THR A 41 -4.34 8.59 -12.84
C THR A 41 -5.46 7.58 -12.58
N GLY A 42 -5.33 6.77 -11.54
CA GLY A 42 -6.31 5.73 -11.18
C GLY A 42 -5.95 4.32 -11.69
N PRO A 43 -6.68 3.30 -11.24
CA PRO A 43 -6.33 1.90 -11.48
C PRO A 43 -6.37 1.47 -12.95
N GLN A 44 -7.24 2.07 -13.78
CA GLN A 44 -7.33 1.78 -15.21
C GLN A 44 -6.07 2.20 -15.99
N ALA A 45 -5.26 3.11 -15.45
CA ALA A 45 -3.99 3.53 -16.04
C ALA A 45 -2.84 2.54 -15.76
N VAL A 46 -3.00 1.64 -14.78
CA VAL A 46 -1.99 0.65 -14.41
C VAL A 46 -1.97 -0.49 -15.42
N THR A 47 -1.29 -0.26 -16.53
CA THR A 47 -1.11 -1.22 -17.61
C THR A 47 0.38 -1.55 -17.80
N LEU A 48 0.69 -2.75 -18.31
CA LEU A 48 2.06 -3.14 -18.63
C LEU A 48 2.76 -2.12 -19.54
N LYS A 49 2.03 -1.55 -20.51
CA LYS A 49 2.57 -0.56 -21.46
C LYS A 49 2.90 0.76 -20.76
N ALA A 50 2.00 1.27 -19.92
CA ALA A 50 2.21 2.53 -19.21
C ALA A 50 3.36 2.43 -18.21
N VAL A 51 3.39 1.35 -17.43
CA VAL A 51 4.48 1.08 -16.47
C VAL A 51 5.82 0.91 -17.19
N ALA A 52 5.87 0.13 -18.28
CA ALA A 52 7.08 -0.04 -19.10
C ALA A 52 7.61 1.30 -19.61
N GLY A 53 6.71 2.16 -20.13
CA GLY A 53 7.08 3.50 -20.60
C GLY A 53 7.68 4.37 -19.49
N ARG A 54 7.09 4.33 -18.28
CA ARG A 54 7.56 5.13 -17.14
C ARG A 54 8.98 4.76 -16.67
N ILE A 55 9.32 3.46 -16.69
CA ILE A 55 10.66 2.99 -16.25
C ILE A 55 11.65 2.78 -17.40
N GLY A 56 11.31 3.21 -18.63
CA GLY A 56 12.20 3.06 -19.79
C GLY A 56 12.47 1.61 -20.17
N ARG A 57 11.46 0.73 -20.02
CA ARG A 57 11.53 -0.70 -20.39
C ARG A 57 10.54 -1.01 -21.51
N THR A 58 10.66 -2.21 -22.10
CA THR A 58 9.73 -2.68 -23.12
C THR A 58 8.53 -3.38 -22.50
N HIS A 59 7.38 -3.36 -23.18
CA HIS A 59 6.20 -4.15 -22.79
C HIS A 59 6.53 -5.65 -22.61
N ALA A 60 7.36 -6.22 -23.50
CA ALA A 60 7.80 -7.62 -23.42
C ALA A 60 8.57 -7.92 -22.11
N ASN A 61 9.39 -6.97 -21.64
CA ASN A 61 10.09 -7.11 -20.37
C ASN A 61 9.11 -7.19 -19.20
N LEU A 62 8.12 -6.30 -19.15
CA LEU A 62 7.09 -6.33 -18.09
C LEU A 62 6.21 -7.58 -18.17
N LEU A 63 5.86 -8.01 -19.39
CA LEU A 63 5.12 -9.24 -19.60
C LEU A 63 5.88 -10.46 -19.07
N HIS A 64 7.21 -10.50 -19.24
CA HIS A 64 8.06 -11.54 -18.67
C HIS A 64 8.04 -11.55 -17.13
N HIS A 65 8.01 -10.37 -16.47
CA HIS A 65 8.00 -10.27 -15.02
C HIS A 65 6.64 -10.58 -14.37
N PHE A 66 5.55 -10.16 -15.02
CA PHE A 66 4.20 -10.18 -14.42
C PHE A 66 3.22 -11.14 -15.14
N GLY A 67 3.59 -11.69 -16.28
CA GLY A 67 2.78 -12.62 -17.06
C GLY A 67 1.57 -11.98 -17.77
N SER A 68 0.88 -11.04 -17.12
CA SER A 68 -0.32 -10.39 -17.64
C SER A 68 -0.57 -9.04 -16.96
N ALA A 69 -1.55 -8.26 -17.45
CA ALA A 69 -2.01 -7.07 -16.77
C ALA A 69 -2.63 -7.40 -15.40
N SER A 70 -3.41 -8.47 -15.30
CA SER A 70 -3.96 -8.96 -14.02
C SER A 70 -2.86 -9.40 -13.07
N GLY A 71 -1.77 -10.03 -13.57
CA GLY A 71 -0.60 -10.37 -12.77
C GLY A 71 0.09 -9.12 -12.19
N LEU A 72 0.28 -8.07 -13.01
CA LEU A 72 0.82 -6.80 -12.52
C LEU A 72 -0.05 -6.19 -11.41
N GLN A 73 -1.36 -6.21 -11.56
CA GLN A 73 -2.30 -5.66 -10.58
C GLN A 73 -2.30 -6.45 -9.27
N ARG A 74 -2.29 -7.79 -9.36
CA ARG A 74 -2.16 -8.66 -8.19
C ARG A 74 -0.86 -8.38 -7.43
N ASP A 75 0.25 -8.31 -8.15
CA ASP A 75 1.56 -8.06 -7.56
C ASP A 75 1.66 -6.64 -6.97
N LEU A 76 0.99 -5.65 -7.60
CA LEU A 76 0.86 -4.30 -7.04
C LEU A 76 0.03 -4.30 -5.75
N ALA A 77 -1.10 -5.01 -5.73
CA ALA A 77 -1.94 -5.12 -4.54
C ALA A 77 -1.18 -5.78 -3.38
N GLU A 78 -0.44 -6.85 -3.63
CA GLU A 78 0.44 -7.50 -2.65
C GLU A 78 1.53 -6.55 -2.14
N TYR A 79 2.19 -5.82 -3.04
CA TYR A 79 3.24 -4.85 -2.70
C TYR A 79 2.71 -3.74 -1.79
N LEU A 80 1.58 -3.12 -2.14
CA LEU A 80 0.95 -2.07 -1.35
C LEU A 80 0.55 -2.60 0.03
N THR A 81 -0.15 -3.73 0.07
CA THR A 81 -0.66 -4.31 1.31
C THR A 81 0.48 -4.71 2.25
N THR A 82 1.55 -5.31 1.73
CA THR A 82 2.71 -5.67 2.55
C THR A 82 3.33 -4.43 3.20
N GLY A 83 3.52 -3.35 2.46
CA GLY A 83 4.02 -2.08 2.99
C GLY A 83 3.11 -1.49 4.07
N VAL A 84 1.81 -1.51 3.83
CA VAL A 84 0.79 -1.04 4.77
C VAL A 84 0.79 -1.89 6.05
N CYS A 85 0.76 -3.22 5.93
CA CYS A 85 0.76 -4.13 7.09
C CYS A 85 2.00 -3.93 7.98
N VAL A 86 3.20 -3.79 7.39
CA VAL A 86 4.42 -3.47 8.14
C VAL A 86 4.30 -2.14 8.89
N THR A 87 3.72 -1.13 8.25
CA THR A 87 3.55 0.21 8.84
C THR A 87 2.53 0.17 9.97
N ILE A 88 1.39 -0.49 9.77
CA ILE A 88 0.34 -0.66 10.79
C ILE A 88 0.86 -1.48 11.98
N GLY A 89 1.59 -2.57 11.75
CA GLY A 89 2.18 -3.38 12.82
C GLY A 89 3.10 -2.56 13.73
N LYS A 90 3.97 -1.73 13.13
CA LYS A 90 4.82 -0.79 13.88
C LYS A 90 3.99 0.25 14.65
N ALA A 91 2.94 0.78 14.04
CA ALA A 91 2.06 1.76 14.65
C ALA A 91 1.29 1.19 15.86
N ILE A 92 0.86 -0.07 15.78
CA ILE A 92 0.23 -0.78 16.92
C ILE A 92 1.24 -0.94 18.07
N GLY A 93 2.48 -1.32 17.77
CA GLY A 93 3.54 -1.37 18.78
C GLY A 93 3.75 0.00 19.47
N GLN A 94 3.82 1.08 18.69
CA GLN A 94 3.94 2.45 19.22
C GLN A 94 2.71 2.86 20.07
N MET A 95 1.51 2.43 19.67
CA MET A 95 0.30 2.69 20.44
C MET A 95 0.32 1.94 21.79
N ARG A 96 0.80 0.69 21.83
CA ARG A 96 0.98 -0.08 23.05
C ARG A 96 1.98 0.58 24.00
N GLU A 97 3.03 1.20 23.47
CA GLU A 97 4.02 1.97 24.22
C GLU A 97 3.54 3.39 24.61
N GLY A 98 2.35 3.80 24.22
CA GLY A 98 1.82 5.15 24.48
C GLY A 98 2.42 6.26 23.63
N LYS A 99 3.15 5.93 22.55
CA LYS A 99 3.79 6.87 21.62
C LYS A 99 2.88 7.29 20.46
N MET A 100 1.76 6.60 20.27
CA MET A 100 0.76 6.86 19.23
C MET A 100 -0.64 6.78 19.81
N SER A 101 -1.53 7.66 19.38
CA SER A 101 -2.94 7.62 19.77
C SER A 101 -3.76 6.69 18.87
N PRO A 102 -4.89 6.15 19.35
CA PRO A 102 -5.82 5.37 18.51
C PRO A 102 -6.32 6.14 17.29
N ARG A 103 -6.48 7.46 17.38
CA ARG A 103 -6.88 8.31 16.25
C ARG A 103 -5.79 8.35 15.17
N GLN A 104 -4.54 8.48 15.54
CA GLN A 104 -3.43 8.46 14.58
C GLN A 104 -3.32 7.10 13.87
N LEU A 105 -3.59 6.00 14.56
CA LEU A 105 -3.66 4.68 13.94
C LEU A 105 -4.84 4.59 12.95
N ALA A 106 -6.03 5.12 13.32
CA ALA A 106 -7.16 5.20 12.40
C ALA A 106 -6.81 6.00 11.14
N ASP A 107 -6.20 7.18 11.30
CA ASP A 107 -5.78 8.01 10.16
C ASP A 107 -4.83 7.27 9.22
N LEU A 108 -3.86 6.51 9.76
CA LEU A 108 -2.93 5.70 8.99
C LEU A 108 -3.66 4.60 8.17
N ILE A 109 -4.61 3.90 8.80
CA ILE A 109 -5.42 2.87 8.13
C ILE A 109 -6.21 3.50 6.98
N PHE A 110 -6.91 4.60 7.24
CA PHE A 110 -7.75 5.27 6.22
C PHE A 110 -6.91 5.83 5.07
N ASP A 111 -5.75 6.43 5.35
CA ASP A 111 -4.86 6.97 4.32
C ASP A 111 -4.35 5.87 3.38
N SER A 112 -4.18 4.65 3.87
CA SER A 112 -3.79 3.51 3.04
C SER A 112 -4.84 3.16 1.99
N PHE A 113 -6.13 3.27 2.32
CA PHE A 113 -7.23 3.01 1.37
C PHE A 113 -7.50 4.21 0.46
N ASP A 114 -7.45 5.42 0.98
CA ASP A 114 -7.79 6.66 0.27
C ASP A 114 -6.58 7.19 -0.54
N ARG A 115 -5.57 7.71 0.15
CA ARG A 115 -4.45 8.43 -0.48
C ARG A 115 -3.45 7.52 -1.19
N GLU A 116 -3.25 6.29 -0.73
CA GLU A 116 -2.35 5.33 -1.37
C GLU A 116 -3.03 4.51 -2.46
N GLY A 117 -4.32 4.70 -2.69
CA GLY A 117 -5.07 4.13 -3.80
C GLY A 117 -5.47 2.66 -3.65
N ALA A 118 -5.23 2.04 -2.47
CA ALA A 118 -5.56 0.63 -2.26
C ALA A 118 -7.07 0.37 -2.41
N GLY A 119 -7.93 1.29 -1.94
CA GLY A 119 -9.38 1.18 -2.09
C GLY A 119 -9.85 1.23 -3.55
N ALA A 120 -9.30 2.15 -4.34
CA ALA A 120 -9.60 2.27 -5.76
C ALA A 120 -9.15 1.03 -6.54
N LEU A 121 -7.94 0.51 -6.25
CA LEU A 121 -7.41 -0.70 -6.89
C LEU A 121 -8.27 -1.92 -6.54
N ALA A 122 -8.58 -2.14 -5.26
CA ALA A 122 -9.40 -3.27 -4.80
C ALA A 122 -10.77 -3.27 -5.47
N SER A 123 -11.44 -2.11 -5.49
CA SER A 123 -12.76 -1.96 -6.12
C SER A 123 -12.71 -2.22 -7.62
N TRP A 124 -11.69 -1.74 -8.30
CA TRP A 124 -11.52 -1.96 -9.73
C TRP A 124 -11.24 -3.44 -10.06
N MET A 125 -10.45 -4.13 -9.23
CA MET A 125 -10.18 -5.56 -9.38
C MET A 125 -11.46 -6.40 -9.24
N LEU A 126 -12.28 -6.12 -8.22
CA LEU A 126 -13.57 -6.77 -8.01
C LEU A 126 -14.52 -6.55 -9.21
N LEU A 127 -14.68 -5.29 -9.65
CA LEU A 127 -15.56 -4.94 -10.77
C LEU A 127 -15.07 -5.49 -12.11
N SER A 128 -13.78 -5.76 -12.25
CA SER A 128 -13.18 -6.37 -13.45
C SER A 128 -13.21 -7.91 -13.44
N GLY A 129 -13.80 -8.55 -12.43
CA GLY A 129 -13.84 -10.00 -12.28
C GLY A 129 -12.47 -10.62 -11.94
N ASN A 130 -11.56 -9.85 -11.36
CA ASN A 130 -10.22 -10.29 -10.95
C ASN A 130 -10.17 -10.51 -9.42
N GLU A 131 -11.15 -11.22 -8.88
CA GLU A 131 -11.32 -11.41 -7.44
C GLU A 131 -10.14 -12.16 -6.80
N ASP A 132 -9.58 -13.16 -7.50
CA ASP A 132 -8.42 -13.94 -7.03
C ASP A 132 -7.18 -13.06 -6.77
N ALA A 133 -7.09 -11.88 -7.38
CA ALA A 133 -6.01 -10.96 -7.17
C ALA A 133 -6.04 -10.28 -5.79
N LEU A 134 -7.16 -10.36 -5.05
CA LEU A 134 -7.29 -9.89 -3.67
C LEU A 134 -6.81 -10.92 -2.63
N ASN A 135 -6.63 -12.19 -2.99
CA ASN A 135 -6.20 -13.23 -2.05
C ASN A 135 -4.91 -12.84 -1.30
N PRO A 136 -3.83 -12.33 -1.94
CA PRO A 136 -2.63 -11.91 -1.23
C PRO A 136 -2.87 -10.76 -0.24
N VAL A 137 -3.85 -9.88 -0.54
CA VAL A 137 -4.24 -8.78 0.35
C VAL A 137 -4.88 -9.32 1.62
N VAL A 138 -5.87 -10.20 1.47
CA VAL A 138 -6.58 -10.83 2.60
C VAL A 138 -5.62 -11.65 3.45
N GLU A 139 -4.74 -12.42 2.83
CA GLU A 139 -3.71 -13.21 3.53
C GLU A 139 -2.70 -12.34 4.28
N ALA A 140 -2.29 -11.19 3.73
CA ALA A 140 -1.37 -10.27 4.41
C ALA A 140 -2.03 -9.62 5.63
N ILE A 141 -3.30 -9.23 5.54
CA ILE A 141 -4.08 -8.72 6.68
C ILE A 141 -4.21 -9.81 7.76
N HIS A 142 -4.53 -11.04 7.35
CA HIS A 142 -4.65 -12.17 8.29
C HIS A 142 -3.33 -12.42 9.04
N ARG A 143 -2.20 -12.49 8.33
CA ARG A 143 -0.88 -12.62 8.97
C ARG A 143 -0.58 -11.50 9.95
N LEU A 144 -0.89 -10.23 9.60
CA LEU A 144 -0.71 -9.12 10.52
C LEU A 144 -1.53 -9.31 11.80
N VAL A 145 -2.79 -9.73 11.68
CA VAL A 145 -3.66 -9.97 12.86
C VAL A 145 -3.07 -11.06 13.73
N ASP A 146 -2.58 -12.16 13.15
CA ASP A 146 -1.94 -13.25 13.90
C ASP A 146 -0.65 -12.81 14.61
N GLU A 147 0.17 -11.97 13.96
CA GLU A 147 1.40 -11.44 14.54
C GLU A 147 1.16 -10.50 15.73
N ILE A 148 0.04 -9.78 15.75
CA ILE A 148 -0.30 -8.83 16.82
C ILE A 148 -1.18 -9.44 17.91
N ALA A 149 -1.83 -10.58 17.65
CA ALA A 149 -2.65 -11.30 18.60
C ALA A 149 -1.75 -12.02 19.63
N GLU A 150 -1.95 -11.75 20.93
CA GLU A 150 -1.17 -12.38 22.00
C GLU A 150 -1.60 -13.83 22.23
N GLU A 151 -2.85 -14.16 21.95
CA GLU A 151 -3.45 -15.48 22.07
C GLU A 151 -3.60 -16.22 20.73
N GLY A 152 -2.96 -15.71 19.67
CA GLY A 152 -3.06 -16.25 18.32
C GLY A 152 -4.48 -16.11 17.75
N HIS A 153 -4.94 -17.09 16.95
CA HIS A 153 -6.26 -17.08 16.33
C HIS A 153 -7.46 -17.09 17.31
N ALA A 154 -7.23 -17.22 18.61
CA ALA A 154 -8.29 -17.25 19.61
C ALA A 154 -8.85 -15.87 19.98
N ASP A 155 -8.20 -14.76 19.56
CA ASP A 155 -8.70 -13.40 19.84
C ASP A 155 -9.77 -12.96 18.82
N ALA A 156 -10.97 -13.50 18.95
CA ALA A 156 -12.12 -13.15 18.10
C ALA A 156 -12.40 -11.63 18.08
N SER A 157 -12.13 -10.92 19.17
CA SER A 157 -12.39 -9.47 19.27
C SER A 157 -11.46 -8.66 18.36
N LEU A 158 -10.23 -9.10 18.19
CA LEU A 158 -9.27 -8.46 17.28
C LEU A 158 -9.64 -8.71 15.81
N HIS A 159 -10.11 -9.92 15.47
CA HIS A 159 -10.57 -10.24 14.13
C HIS A 159 -11.81 -9.42 13.74
N GLU A 160 -12.80 -9.31 14.65
CA GLU A 160 -13.99 -8.48 14.43
C GLU A 160 -13.62 -7.01 14.27
N LEU A 161 -12.77 -6.46 15.12
CA LEU A 161 -12.27 -5.09 15.00
C LEU A 161 -11.56 -4.85 13.67
N THR A 162 -10.71 -5.79 13.25
CA THR A 162 -10.01 -5.69 11.96
C THR A 162 -10.98 -5.66 10.79
N LEU A 163 -11.97 -6.56 10.78
CA LEU A 163 -13.02 -6.58 9.76
C LEU A 163 -13.77 -5.24 9.71
N GLU A 164 -14.22 -4.73 10.87
CA GLU A 164 -14.89 -3.44 10.95
C GLU A 164 -14.05 -2.29 10.40
N LEU A 165 -12.78 -2.19 10.82
CA LEU A 165 -11.87 -1.12 10.39
C LEU A 165 -11.60 -1.16 8.89
N VAL A 166 -11.35 -2.34 8.34
CA VAL A 166 -11.11 -2.52 6.89
C VAL A 166 -12.34 -2.13 6.08
N LEU A 167 -13.53 -2.59 6.50
CA LEU A 167 -14.80 -2.27 5.79
C LEU A 167 -15.14 -0.78 5.89
N ILE A 168 -14.95 -0.15 7.07
CA ILE A 168 -15.22 1.29 7.24
C ILE A 168 -14.22 2.10 6.40
N ALA A 169 -12.92 1.78 6.43
CA ALA A 169 -11.91 2.52 5.69
C ALA A 169 -12.08 2.37 4.17
N LEU A 170 -12.40 1.17 3.69
CA LEU A 170 -12.71 0.93 2.27
C LEU A 170 -13.98 1.70 1.85
N GLY A 171 -15.05 1.61 2.63
CA GLY A 171 -16.31 2.34 2.38
C GLY A 171 -16.10 3.85 2.40
N ASP A 172 -15.30 4.37 3.32
CA ASP A 172 -14.95 5.79 3.42
C ASP A 172 -14.14 6.28 2.21
N ALA A 173 -13.19 5.49 1.74
CA ALA A 173 -12.39 5.82 0.55
C ALA A 173 -13.25 5.94 -0.71
N LEU A 174 -14.33 5.13 -0.83
CA LEU A 174 -15.17 5.09 -2.01
C LEU A 174 -16.36 6.05 -1.94
N LEU A 175 -17.01 6.16 -0.80
CA LEU A 175 -18.29 6.84 -0.62
C LEU A 175 -18.28 7.89 0.48
N GLY A 176 -17.22 7.97 1.28
CA GLY A 176 -17.17 8.80 2.49
C GLY A 176 -17.45 10.28 2.22
N GLY A 177 -16.89 10.85 1.16
CA GLY A 177 -17.15 12.24 0.78
C GLY A 177 -18.62 12.53 0.46
N PRO A 178 -19.20 11.91 -0.58
CA PRO A 178 -20.60 12.10 -0.96
C PRO A 178 -21.58 11.75 0.16
N LEU A 179 -21.32 10.67 0.91
CA LEU A 179 -22.21 10.22 1.98
C LEU A 179 -22.20 11.18 3.17
N SER A 180 -21.03 11.60 3.65
CA SER A 180 -20.93 12.58 4.73
C SER A 180 -21.61 13.88 4.36
N ALA A 181 -21.38 14.40 3.15
CA ALA A 181 -22.04 15.61 2.67
C ALA A 181 -23.57 15.47 2.63
N SER A 182 -24.09 14.33 2.15
CA SER A 182 -25.53 14.06 2.11
C SER A 182 -26.17 13.98 3.50
N LEU A 183 -25.44 13.48 4.48
CA LEU A 183 -25.89 13.36 5.88
C LEU A 183 -25.63 14.61 6.73
N GLY A 184 -25.03 15.66 6.16
CA GLY A 184 -24.66 16.87 6.89
C GLY A 184 -23.55 16.65 7.94
N LEU A 185 -22.69 15.64 7.71
CA LEU A 185 -21.61 15.28 8.63
C LEU A 185 -20.24 15.78 8.09
N PRO A 186 -19.29 16.08 9.00
CA PRO A 186 -17.91 16.34 8.60
C PRO A 186 -17.30 15.17 7.83
N ARG A 187 -16.40 15.45 6.87
CA ARG A 187 -15.69 14.41 6.09
C ARG A 187 -14.91 13.42 6.98
N GLU A 188 -14.42 13.91 8.11
CA GLU A 188 -13.60 13.14 9.05
C GLU A 188 -14.40 12.20 9.97
N THR A 189 -15.74 12.20 9.87
CA THR A 189 -16.61 11.43 10.78
C THR A 189 -16.31 9.92 10.73
N GLY A 190 -16.03 9.35 9.55
CA GLY A 190 -15.62 7.94 9.42
C GLY A 190 -14.35 7.61 10.23
N ARG A 191 -13.34 8.47 10.13
CA ARG A 191 -12.08 8.34 10.87
C ARG A 191 -12.28 8.52 12.37
N GLU A 192 -13.18 9.40 12.79
CA GLU A 192 -13.54 9.58 14.21
C GLU A 192 -14.23 8.35 14.78
N ILE A 193 -15.14 7.73 14.04
CA ILE A 193 -15.81 6.48 14.44
C ILE A 193 -14.75 5.39 14.63
N ALA A 194 -13.87 5.18 13.67
CA ALA A 194 -12.79 4.19 13.75
C ALA A 194 -11.83 4.46 14.92
N GLY A 195 -11.46 5.73 15.15
CA GLY A 195 -10.61 6.13 16.26
C GLY A 195 -11.24 5.83 17.63
N ARG A 196 -12.55 6.03 17.80
CA ARG A 196 -13.27 5.67 19.03
C ARG A 196 -13.30 4.15 19.25
N LYS A 197 -13.54 3.35 18.20
CA LYS A 197 -13.51 1.88 18.28
C LYS A 197 -12.14 1.37 18.68
N LEU A 198 -11.08 1.88 18.07
CA LEU A 198 -9.70 1.57 18.44
C LEU A 198 -9.39 1.95 19.89
N ALA A 199 -9.84 3.13 20.35
CA ALA A 199 -9.63 3.57 21.73
C ALA A 199 -10.32 2.63 22.74
N GLN A 200 -11.56 2.21 22.44
CA GLN A 200 -12.30 1.27 23.27
C GLN A 200 -11.59 -0.08 23.34
N SER A 201 -11.28 -0.68 22.20
CA SER A 201 -10.58 -1.97 22.14
C SER A 201 -9.24 -1.94 22.84
N PHE A 202 -8.48 -0.84 22.68
CA PHE A 202 -7.19 -0.68 23.36
C PHE A 202 -7.34 -0.55 24.90
N ALA A 203 -8.39 0.11 25.37
CA ALA A 203 -8.70 0.21 26.81
C ALA A 203 -9.05 -1.16 27.38
N GLU A 204 -9.85 -1.96 26.68
CA GLU A 204 -10.20 -3.34 27.06
C GLU A 204 -8.97 -4.24 27.09
N TRP A 205 -8.10 -4.16 26.07
CA TRP A 205 -6.84 -4.87 26.05
C TRP A 205 -5.96 -4.51 27.27
N LYS A 206 -5.78 -3.22 27.55
CA LYS A 206 -5.02 -2.76 28.74
C LYS A 206 -5.58 -3.32 30.05
N ALA A 207 -6.90 -3.32 30.20
CA ALA A 207 -7.54 -3.84 31.39
C ALA A 207 -7.26 -5.35 31.58
N ARG A 208 -7.30 -6.13 30.50
CA ARG A 208 -6.95 -7.57 30.52
C ARG A 208 -5.50 -7.79 30.97
N MET A 209 -4.55 -7.03 30.37
CA MET A 209 -3.12 -7.16 30.72
C MET A 209 -2.78 -6.78 32.16
N GLN A 210 -3.57 -5.90 32.79
CA GLN A 210 -3.36 -5.53 34.20
C GLN A 210 -4.00 -6.50 35.17
N ALA A 211 -4.91 -7.36 34.71
CA ALA A 211 -5.59 -8.37 35.51
C ALA A 211 -4.90 -9.74 35.49
N SER A 212 -3.93 -9.93 34.57
CA SER A 212 -3.11 -11.16 34.44
C SER A 212 -1.80 -11.03 35.21
#